data_0c3ccd795c18cb290043ecab193e1168
#
_entry.id   0c3ccd795c18cb290043ecab193e1168
#
_cell.length_a   1.000
_cell.length_b   1.000
_cell.length_c   1.000
_cell.angle_alpha   90.00
_cell.angle_beta   90.00
_cell.angle_gamma   90.00
#
_symmetry.space_group_name_H-M   'P 1'
#
loop_
_entity.id
_entity.type
_entity.pdbx_description
1 polymer ?
#
loop_
_entity_poly.entity_id
_entity_poly.type
_entity_poly.pdbx_seq_one_letter_code
_entity_poly.pdbx_strand_id
1 'polypeptide(L)'
;MSLFNPDQSVFIIAEAGVNHDGEIKKAMELIEVAKGAGADAIKFQTFTPSLLVTREAERAAYQKMNVPGEESQFEMLERLALREDDFRRLKIQSEKSGLTFMSTAFDSPSLHFLRSELDLSVLKIPSGEITNGPLLLEYGQADKNIILSTGMCSLREVWQALSVLAFGLLGHENPSTDNFRSAFESEAGQEKLRSKVTLLHCTTQYPATYES
;
A
#
# COMPACT_ATOMS: atom_id res chain seq x y z
N MET A 1 12.28 11.03 10.75
CA MET A 1 13.30 9.96 10.82
C MET A 1 12.93 8.96 9.74
N SER A 2 13.82 8.67 8.78
CA SER A 2 13.53 7.69 7.72
C SER A 2 13.25 6.33 8.35
N LEU A 3 12.25 5.59 7.84
CA LEU A 3 11.93 4.24 8.30
C LEU A 3 13.10 3.28 8.00
N PHE A 4 13.89 3.60 7.00
CA PHE A 4 15.02 2.80 6.52
C PHE A 4 16.31 3.62 6.66
N ASN A 5 17.16 3.18 7.59
CA ASN A 5 18.51 3.72 7.72
C ASN A 5 19.45 2.78 6.95
N PRO A 6 20.21 3.27 5.95
CA PRO A 6 21.15 2.44 5.18
C PRO A 6 22.24 1.78 6.03
N ASP A 7 22.48 2.28 7.24
CA ASP A 7 23.45 1.73 8.19
C ASP A 7 22.86 0.64 9.12
N GLN A 8 21.57 0.30 8.98
CA GLN A 8 20.92 -0.74 9.76
C GLN A 8 20.70 -2.01 8.92
N SER A 9 20.37 -3.11 9.61
CA SER A 9 19.96 -4.37 8.98
C SER A 9 18.76 -4.18 8.05
N VAL A 10 18.62 -5.05 7.05
CA VAL A 10 17.48 -5.05 6.11
C VAL A 10 16.17 -5.17 6.89
N PHE A 11 15.20 -4.29 6.59
CA PHE A 11 13.87 -4.34 7.16
C PHE A 11 12.98 -5.26 6.33
N ILE A 12 12.49 -6.34 6.94
CA ILE A 12 11.73 -7.39 6.27
C ILE A 12 10.24 -7.21 6.52
N ILE A 13 9.47 -7.00 5.44
CA ILE A 13 8.01 -6.89 5.49
C ILE A 13 7.41 -8.19 4.96
N ALA A 14 6.75 -8.96 5.82
CA ALA A 14 5.97 -10.12 5.41
C ALA A 14 4.67 -9.66 4.74
N GLU A 15 4.45 -10.07 3.48
CA GLU A 15 3.22 -9.78 2.72
C GLU A 15 2.14 -10.80 3.01
N ALA A 16 1.24 -10.50 3.94
CA ALA A 16 0.03 -11.30 4.16
C ALA A 16 -1.02 -11.06 3.07
N GLY A 17 -1.09 -9.81 2.57
CA GLY A 17 -2.03 -9.43 1.52
C GLY A 17 -3.45 -9.80 1.85
N VAL A 18 -4.08 -10.63 0.99
CA VAL A 18 -5.41 -11.22 1.18
C VAL A 18 -5.38 -12.74 1.40
N ASN A 19 -4.21 -13.31 1.73
CA ASN A 19 -4.02 -14.75 1.94
C ASN A 19 -4.81 -15.32 3.14
N HIS A 20 -5.48 -14.46 3.88
CA HIS A 20 -6.42 -14.82 4.94
C HIS A 20 -7.79 -15.29 4.41
N ASP A 21 -8.05 -15.20 3.10
CA ASP A 21 -9.32 -15.63 2.47
C ASP A 21 -10.59 -15.03 3.12
N GLY A 22 -10.54 -13.81 3.65
CA GLY A 22 -11.63 -13.17 4.40
C GLY A 22 -11.83 -13.69 5.84
N GLU A 23 -10.95 -14.58 6.33
CA GLU A 23 -11.06 -15.18 7.64
C GLU A 23 -10.09 -14.53 8.65
N ILE A 24 -10.65 -13.84 9.66
CA ILE A 24 -9.84 -13.20 10.71
C ILE A 24 -8.91 -14.20 11.44
N LYS A 25 -9.31 -15.46 11.62
CA LYS A 25 -8.47 -16.48 12.25
C LYS A 25 -7.21 -16.74 11.45
N LYS A 26 -7.34 -16.93 10.14
CA LYS A 26 -6.18 -17.08 9.25
C LYS A 26 -5.29 -15.84 9.25
N ALA A 27 -5.90 -14.64 9.27
CA ALA A 27 -5.14 -13.39 9.36
C ALA A 27 -4.31 -13.31 10.67
N MET A 28 -4.85 -13.77 11.80
CA MET A 28 -4.11 -13.88 13.06
C MET A 28 -2.99 -14.92 13.00
N GLU A 29 -3.22 -16.07 12.36
CA GLU A 29 -2.20 -17.10 12.16
C GLU A 29 -1.05 -16.59 11.29
N LEU A 30 -1.32 -15.80 10.24
CA LEU A 30 -0.29 -15.15 9.41
C LEU A 30 0.61 -14.22 10.23
N ILE A 31 0.11 -13.54 11.26
CA ILE A 31 0.93 -12.74 12.17
C ILE A 31 1.95 -13.63 12.92
N GLU A 32 1.50 -14.75 13.45
CA GLU A 32 2.38 -15.68 14.17
C GLU A 32 3.43 -16.32 13.25
N VAL A 33 3.05 -16.64 12.01
CA VAL A 33 3.98 -17.14 10.99
C VAL A 33 5.02 -16.08 10.63
N ALA A 34 4.61 -14.82 10.39
CA ALA A 34 5.52 -13.72 10.10
C ALA A 34 6.52 -13.47 11.24
N LYS A 35 6.06 -13.48 12.48
CA LYS A 35 6.91 -13.41 13.68
C LYS A 35 7.89 -14.57 13.75
N GLY A 36 7.42 -15.79 13.56
CA GLY A 36 8.26 -17.00 13.59
C GLY A 36 9.32 -17.01 12.49
N ALA A 37 9.05 -16.37 11.35
CA ALA A 37 9.99 -16.20 10.25
C ALA A 37 10.99 -15.06 10.46
N GLY A 38 10.88 -14.28 11.54
CA GLY A 38 11.79 -13.18 11.85
C GLY A 38 11.54 -11.91 11.02
N ALA A 39 10.32 -11.69 10.54
CA ALA A 39 9.96 -10.44 9.88
C ALA A 39 9.90 -9.27 10.87
N ASP A 40 10.13 -8.05 10.39
CA ASP A 40 10.01 -6.80 11.16
C ASP A 40 8.59 -6.21 11.10
N ALA A 41 7.87 -6.51 10.01
CA ALA A 41 6.52 -6.03 9.78
C ALA A 41 5.66 -7.09 9.09
N ILE A 42 4.36 -6.96 9.24
CA ILE A 42 3.36 -7.69 8.44
C ILE A 42 2.44 -6.71 7.73
N LYS A 43 2.15 -6.97 6.44
CA LYS A 43 1.34 -6.08 5.61
C LYS A 43 0.13 -6.78 5.04
N PHE A 44 -1.03 -6.16 5.25
CA PHE A 44 -2.35 -6.54 4.72
C PHE A 44 -2.81 -5.60 3.60
N GLN A 45 -4.06 -5.76 3.17
CA GLN A 45 -4.71 -4.90 2.18
C GLN A 45 -6.06 -4.44 2.73
N THR A 46 -6.34 -3.15 2.59
CA THR A 46 -7.60 -2.53 3.02
C THR A 46 -8.26 -1.87 1.81
N PHE A 47 -9.46 -2.28 1.50
CA PHE A 47 -10.17 -1.78 0.32
C PHE A 47 -11.69 -1.94 0.51
N THR A 48 -12.42 -1.10 -0.23
CA THR A 48 -13.87 -1.19 -0.38
C THR A 48 -14.16 -1.75 -1.79
N PRO A 49 -14.68 -2.97 -1.95
CA PRO A 49 -14.81 -3.62 -3.26
C PRO A 49 -15.51 -2.76 -4.32
N SER A 50 -16.59 -2.06 -3.95
CA SER A 50 -17.34 -1.18 -4.85
C SER A 50 -16.62 0.09 -5.31
N LEU A 51 -15.52 0.46 -4.64
CA LEU A 51 -14.66 1.59 -5.03
C LEU A 51 -13.44 1.13 -5.82
N LEU A 52 -13.18 -0.17 -5.86
CA LEU A 52 -11.99 -0.72 -6.49
C LEU A 52 -12.28 -1.28 -7.90
N VAL A 53 -13.40 -1.94 -8.09
CA VAL A 53 -13.78 -2.55 -9.38
C VAL A 53 -15.27 -2.39 -9.66
N THR A 54 -15.64 -2.43 -10.94
CA THR A 54 -17.05 -2.56 -11.34
C THR A 54 -17.55 -3.99 -11.09
N ARG A 55 -18.87 -4.16 -11.01
CA ARG A 55 -19.47 -5.50 -10.78
C ARG A 55 -19.19 -6.49 -11.91
N GLU A 56 -18.99 -5.98 -13.11
CA GLU A 56 -18.74 -6.75 -14.33
C GLU A 56 -17.24 -7.00 -14.57
N ALA A 57 -16.35 -6.49 -13.70
CA ALA A 57 -14.92 -6.67 -13.87
C ALA A 57 -14.53 -8.16 -13.86
N GLU A 58 -13.81 -8.58 -14.89
CA GLU A 58 -13.26 -9.94 -14.96
C GLU A 58 -11.99 -10.04 -14.11
N ARG A 59 -11.80 -11.22 -13.51
CA ARG A 59 -10.54 -11.54 -12.83
C ARG A 59 -9.38 -11.59 -13.83
N ALA A 60 -8.21 -11.18 -13.38
CA ALA A 60 -6.97 -11.30 -14.16
C ALA A 60 -6.66 -12.77 -14.50
N ALA A 61 -5.96 -13.00 -15.61
CA ALA A 61 -5.69 -14.35 -16.10
C ALA A 61 -5.00 -15.25 -15.04
N TYR A 62 -4.02 -14.72 -14.30
CA TYR A 62 -3.35 -15.48 -13.24
C TYR A 62 -4.28 -15.80 -12.06
N GLN A 63 -5.25 -14.94 -11.75
CA GLN A 63 -6.24 -15.20 -10.70
C GLN A 63 -7.21 -16.34 -11.10
N LYS A 64 -7.62 -16.35 -12.38
CA LYS A 64 -8.45 -17.46 -12.94
C LYS A 64 -7.70 -18.79 -12.90
N MET A 65 -6.38 -18.80 -13.10
CA MET A 65 -5.55 -20.01 -13.02
C MET A 65 -5.38 -20.51 -11.59
N ASN A 66 -5.17 -19.60 -10.63
CA ASN A 66 -4.90 -19.96 -9.24
C ASN A 66 -6.15 -20.41 -8.48
N VAL A 67 -7.30 -19.83 -8.79
CA VAL A 67 -8.60 -20.18 -8.17
C VAL A 67 -9.62 -20.39 -9.28
N PRO A 68 -9.85 -21.65 -9.73
CA PRO A 68 -10.87 -21.96 -10.74
C PRO A 68 -12.28 -21.59 -10.24
N GLY A 69 -13.12 -21.09 -11.13
CA GLY A 69 -14.51 -20.74 -10.85
C GLY A 69 -15.00 -19.57 -11.70
N GLU A 70 -16.32 -19.36 -11.72
CA GLU A 70 -16.99 -18.30 -12.47
C GLU A 70 -17.17 -17.01 -11.68
N GLU A 71 -16.65 -16.95 -10.44
CA GLU A 71 -16.71 -15.78 -9.56
C GLU A 71 -16.12 -14.55 -10.28
N SER A 72 -16.82 -13.42 -10.29
CA SER A 72 -16.32 -12.15 -10.79
C SER A 72 -15.22 -11.60 -9.91
N GLN A 73 -14.46 -10.59 -10.38
CA GLN A 73 -13.47 -9.93 -9.54
C GLN A 73 -14.12 -9.23 -8.35
N PHE A 74 -15.30 -8.66 -8.55
CA PHE A 74 -16.06 -7.99 -7.48
C PHE A 74 -16.43 -8.97 -6.36
N GLU A 75 -17.03 -10.12 -6.70
CA GLU A 75 -17.41 -11.17 -5.73
C GLU A 75 -16.18 -11.71 -4.98
N MET A 76 -15.08 -11.92 -5.70
CA MET A 76 -13.81 -12.32 -5.07
C MET A 76 -13.36 -11.29 -4.03
N LEU A 77 -13.39 -9.99 -4.37
CA LEU A 77 -12.99 -8.93 -3.44
C LEU A 77 -13.96 -8.81 -2.26
N GLU A 78 -15.28 -8.96 -2.47
CA GLU A 78 -16.26 -8.98 -1.37
C GLU A 78 -15.95 -10.11 -0.38
N ARG A 79 -15.63 -11.30 -0.86
CA ARG A 79 -15.28 -12.45 -0.02
C ARG A 79 -13.98 -12.25 0.73
N LEU A 80 -13.01 -11.53 0.14
CA LEU A 80 -11.69 -11.30 0.72
C LEU A 80 -11.65 -10.09 1.66
N ALA A 81 -12.65 -9.21 1.63
CA ALA A 81 -12.65 -8.01 2.45
C ALA A 81 -12.79 -8.34 3.95
N LEU A 82 -11.94 -7.76 4.78
CA LEU A 82 -12.07 -7.73 6.22
C LEU A 82 -12.76 -6.45 6.67
N ARG A 83 -13.41 -6.49 7.82
CA ARG A 83 -14.05 -5.32 8.43
C ARG A 83 -13.02 -4.46 9.18
N GLU A 84 -13.30 -3.20 9.38
CA GLU A 84 -12.46 -2.28 10.15
C GLU A 84 -12.11 -2.81 11.55
N ASP A 85 -13.08 -3.41 12.25
CA ASP A 85 -12.85 -4.00 13.57
C ASP A 85 -11.85 -5.17 13.53
N ASP A 86 -11.81 -5.91 12.43
CA ASP A 86 -10.82 -6.96 12.24
C ASP A 86 -9.42 -6.36 12.07
N PHE A 87 -9.26 -5.26 11.32
CA PHE A 87 -8.00 -4.54 11.20
C PHE A 87 -7.52 -3.94 12.52
N ARG A 88 -8.43 -3.39 13.36
CA ARG A 88 -8.07 -2.93 14.72
C ARG A 88 -7.49 -4.07 15.56
N ARG A 89 -8.11 -5.25 15.51
CA ARG A 89 -7.63 -6.45 16.21
C ARG A 89 -6.29 -6.95 15.66
N LEU A 90 -6.11 -6.97 14.32
CA LEU A 90 -4.87 -7.37 13.67
C LEU A 90 -3.72 -6.44 14.05
N LYS A 91 -3.94 -5.11 14.09
CA LYS A 91 -2.94 -4.14 14.55
C LYS A 91 -2.50 -4.44 15.98
N ILE A 92 -3.45 -4.59 16.91
CA ILE A 92 -3.14 -4.89 18.30
C ILE A 92 -2.35 -6.20 18.43
N GLN A 93 -2.72 -7.26 17.70
CA GLN A 93 -2.01 -8.54 17.74
C GLN A 93 -0.60 -8.42 17.15
N SER A 94 -0.43 -7.73 16.02
CA SER A 94 0.89 -7.51 15.41
C SER A 94 1.83 -6.79 16.37
N GLU A 95 1.38 -5.71 17.00
CA GLU A 95 2.16 -4.93 17.96
C GLU A 95 2.54 -5.76 19.21
N LYS A 96 1.61 -6.58 19.74
CA LYS A 96 1.89 -7.52 20.84
C LYS A 96 2.94 -8.57 20.45
N SER A 97 2.96 -8.96 19.18
CA SER A 97 3.94 -9.91 18.63
C SER A 97 5.28 -9.26 18.29
N GLY A 98 5.41 -7.94 18.47
CA GLY A 98 6.62 -7.18 18.16
C GLY A 98 6.79 -6.85 16.68
N LEU A 99 5.73 -7.01 15.87
CA LEU A 99 5.70 -6.68 14.44
C LEU A 99 5.09 -5.30 14.20
N THR A 100 5.68 -4.53 13.29
CA THR A 100 5.02 -3.33 12.76
C THR A 100 3.82 -3.76 11.91
N PHE A 101 2.62 -3.28 12.27
CA PHE A 101 1.43 -3.51 11.45
C PHE A 101 1.41 -2.53 10.28
N MET A 102 1.15 -3.04 9.08
CA MET A 102 1.02 -2.26 7.85
C MET A 102 -0.20 -2.71 7.06
N SER A 103 -0.77 -1.80 6.29
CA SER A 103 -1.77 -2.13 5.28
C SER A 103 -1.66 -1.22 4.06
N THR A 104 -2.04 -1.75 2.90
CA THR A 104 -2.16 -1.01 1.65
C THR A 104 -3.59 -0.52 1.50
N ALA A 105 -3.82 0.79 1.37
CA ALA A 105 -5.13 1.32 1.02
C ALA A 105 -5.25 1.49 -0.50
N PHE A 106 -6.40 1.10 -1.05
CA PHE A 106 -6.70 1.20 -2.48
C PHE A 106 -7.76 2.26 -2.79
N ASP A 107 -8.35 2.87 -1.78
CA ASP A 107 -9.38 3.90 -1.90
C ASP A 107 -9.27 4.93 -0.78
N SER A 108 -9.89 6.08 -0.95
CA SER A 108 -9.84 7.21 -0.02
C SER A 108 -10.42 6.89 1.37
N PRO A 109 -11.60 6.23 1.51
CA PRO A 109 -12.09 5.79 2.81
C PRO A 109 -11.12 4.84 3.54
N SER A 110 -10.55 3.86 2.84
CA SER A 110 -9.54 2.95 3.40
C SER A 110 -8.29 3.70 3.85
N LEU A 111 -7.81 4.67 3.06
CA LEU A 111 -6.69 5.51 3.45
C LEU A 111 -7.01 6.34 4.68
N HIS A 112 -8.21 6.95 4.74
CA HIS A 112 -8.65 7.71 5.91
C HIS A 112 -8.65 6.84 7.18
N PHE A 113 -9.22 5.63 7.11
CA PHE A 113 -9.23 4.67 8.20
C PHE A 113 -7.80 4.34 8.68
N LEU A 114 -6.87 4.03 7.76
CA LEU A 114 -5.50 3.66 8.11
C LEU A 114 -4.72 4.84 8.74
N ARG A 115 -4.88 6.05 8.21
CA ARG A 115 -4.11 7.22 8.67
C ARG A 115 -4.66 7.87 9.93
N SER A 116 -6.00 7.89 10.09
CA SER A 116 -6.68 8.69 11.12
C SER A 116 -7.21 7.85 12.28
N GLU A 117 -7.73 6.65 12.00
CA GLU A 117 -8.30 5.80 13.06
C GLU A 117 -7.30 4.76 13.56
N LEU A 118 -6.55 4.10 12.67
CA LEU A 118 -5.47 3.21 13.06
C LEU A 118 -4.15 3.94 13.35
N ASP A 119 -4.04 5.21 12.94
CA ASP A 119 -2.85 6.07 13.12
C ASP A 119 -1.55 5.35 12.71
N LEU A 120 -1.54 4.75 11.50
CA LEU A 120 -0.36 4.07 11.01
C LEU A 120 0.77 5.07 10.73
N SER A 121 1.98 4.73 11.15
CA SER A 121 3.18 5.54 10.91
C SER A 121 3.72 5.40 9.49
N VAL A 122 3.35 4.33 8.79
CA VAL A 122 3.78 4.01 7.43
C VAL A 122 2.56 3.65 6.59
N LEU A 123 2.42 4.32 5.46
CA LEU A 123 1.36 4.07 4.48
C LEU A 123 1.95 3.43 3.23
N LYS A 124 1.23 2.47 2.64
CA LYS A 124 1.67 1.77 1.43
C LYS A 124 0.78 2.12 0.25
N ILE A 125 1.40 2.58 -0.83
CA ILE A 125 0.74 2.85 -2.12
C ILE A 125 1.02 1.68 -3.05
N PRO A 126 0.00 0.99 -3.57
CA PRO A 126 0.18 -0.09 -4.55
C PRO A 126 0.52 0.49 -5.92
N SER A 127 1.21 -0.28 -6.76
CA SER A 127 1.58 0.16 -8.11
C SER A 127 0.38 0.44 -9.03
N GLY A 128 -0.75 -0.24 -8.79
CA GLY A 128 -1.99 0.01 -9.53
C GLY A 128 -2.57 1.42 -9.32
N GLU A 129 -2.24 2.07 -8.21
CA GLU A 129 -2.73 3.42 -7.86
C GLU A 129 -1.73 4.54 -8.20
N ILE A 130 -0.62 4.23 -8.85
CA ILE A 130 0.43 5.24 -9.13
C ILE A 130 -0.04 6.38 -10.04
N THR A 131 -1.06 6.16 -10.85
CA THR A 131 -1.68 7.16 -11.72
C THR A 131 -2.93 7.82 -11.11
N ASN A 132 -3.35 7.39 -9.92
CA ASN A 132 -4.47 7.96 -9.19
C ASN A 132 -4.06 9.24 -8.45
N GLY A 133 -3.97 10.35 -9.19
CA GLY A 133 -3.53 11.65 -8.66
C GLY A 133 -4.27 12.12 -7.41
N PRO A 134 -5.61 12.06 -7.36
CA PRO A 134 -6.37 12.41 -6.16
C PRO A 134 -5.96 11.59 -4.93
N LEU A 135 -5.88 10.27 -5.05
CA LEU A 135 -5.49 9.39 -3.94
C LEU A 135 -4.03 9.63 -3.51
N LEU A 136 -3.10 9.83 -4.48
CA LEU A 136 -1.71 10.18 -4.18
C LEU A 136 -1.59 11.50 -3.40
N LEU A 137 -2.41 12.48 -3.75
CA LEU A 137 -2.45 13.76 -3.03
C LEU A 137 -2.86 13.56 -1.57
N GLU A 138 -3.89 12.75 -1.30
CA GLU A 138 -4.30 12.42 0.05
C GLU A 138 -3.21 11.70 0.84
N TYR A 139 -2.47 10.78 0.21
CA TYR A 139 -1.29 10.13 0.81
C TYR A 139 -0.21 11.17 1.19
N GLY A 140 0.10 12.11 0.30
CA GLY A 140 1.06 13.18 0.58
C GLY A 140 0.63 14.06 1.74
N GLN A 141 -0.64 14.45 1.78
CA GLN A 141 -1.21 15.29 2.84
C GLN A 141 -1.28 14.60 4.22
N ALA A 142 -1.16 13.28 4.26
CA ALA A 142 -1.13 12.55 5.52
C ALA A 142 0.15 12.79 6.34
N ASP A 143 1.21 13.34 5.75
CA ASP A 143 2.55 13.57 6.34
C ASP A 143 3.13 12.34 7.09
N LYS A 144 2.81 11.15 6.62
CA LYS A 144 3.34 9.88 7.14
C LYS A 144 4.53 9.41 6.29
N ASN A 145 5.23 8.38 6.73
CA ASN A 145 6.17 7.68 5.87
C ASN A 145 5.39 6.91 4.80
N ILE A 146 5.90 6.90 3.57
CA ILE A 146 5.22 6.31 2.42
C ILE A 146 6.14 5.28 1.77
N ILE A 147 5.60 4.10 1.47
CA ILE A 147 6.23 3.12 0.59
C ILE A 147 5.43 3.07 -0.70
N LEU A 148 6.05 3.40 -1.83
CA LEU A 148 5.43 3.41 -3.16
C LEU A 148 5.99 2.28 -4.01
N SER A 149 5.12 1.36 -4.44
CA SER A 149 5.45 0.33 -5.44
C SER A 149 5.37 0.87 -6.85
N THR A 150 6.27 0.39 -7.73
CA THR A 150 6.40 0.86 -9.11
C THR A 150 6.28 -0.27 -10.15
N GLY A 151 5.65 -1.40 -9.79
CA GLY A 151 5.40 -2.49 -10.74
C GLY A 151 4.54 -2.03 -11.93
N MET A 152 4.89 -2.46 -13.15
CA MET A 152 4.31 -2.08 -14.46
C MET A 152 4.25 -0.57 -14.76
N CYS A 153 5.00 0.25 -14.03
CA CYS A 153 5.00 1.69 -14.21
C CYS A 153 6.18 2.14 -15.07
N SER A 154 5.96 3.12 -15.91
CA SER A 154 7.03 3.84 -16.58
C SER A 154 7.71 4.83 -15.62
N LEU A 155 8.97 5.20 -15.89
CA LEU A 155 9.66 6.24 -15.13
C LEU A 155 8.90 7.57 -15.12
N ARG A 156 8.20 7.88 -16.21
CA ARG A 156 7.38 9.08 -16.30
C ARG A 156 6.24 9.07 -15.27
N GLU A 157 5.54 7.96 -15.13
CA GLU A 157 4.46 7.80 -14.14
C GLU A 157 5.00 7.87 -12.71
N VAL A 158 6.16 7.26 -12.45
CA VAL A 158 6.85 7.38 -11.16
C VAL A 158 7.16 8.85 -10.83
N TRP A 159 7.71 9.61 -11.78
CA TRP A 159 8.01 11.03 -11.58
C TRP A 159 6.73 11.86 -11.35
N GLN A 160 5.67 11.58 -12.09
CA GLN A 160 4.39 12.24 -11.89
C GLN A 160 3.82 11.95 -10.49
N ALA A 161 3.86 10.70 -10.05
CA ALA A 161 3.43 10.32 -8.70
C ALA A 161 4.25 11.03 -7.61
N LEU A 162 5.57 11.04 -7.75
CA LEU A 162 6.46 11.75 -6.82
C LEU A 162 6.18 13.25 -6.79
N SER A 163 5.81 13.85 -7.94
CA SER A 163 5.44 15.27 -8.02
C SER A 163 4.18 15.58 -7.22
N VAL A 164 3.16 14.73 -7.30
CA VAL A 164 1.94 14.85 -6.52
C VAL A 164 2.22 14.65 -5.02
N LEU A 165 3.03 13.64 -4.68
CA LEU A 165 3.41 13.37 -3.29
C LEU A 165 4.22 14.53 -2.69
N ALA A 166 5.19 15.10 -3.43
CA ALA A 166 5.97 16.27 -2.98
C ALA A 166 5.05 17.46 -2.66
N PHE A 167 4.10 17.74 -3.56
CA PHE A 167 3.12 18.80 -3.38
C PHE A 167 2.27 18.59 -2.11
N GLY A 168 1.76 17.38 -1.90
CA GLY A 168 0.98 17.05 -0.71
C GLY A 168 1.80 17.12 0.59
N LEU A 169 3.04 16.60 0.58
CA LEU A 169 3.97 16.62 1.73
C LEU A 169 4.42 18.05 2.12
N LEU A 170 4.40 18.98 1.17
CA LEU A 170 4.66 20.41 1.43
C LEU A 170 3.43 21.15 1.95
N GLY A 171 2.25 20.53 1.94
CA GLY A 171 0.99 21.16 2.35
C GLY A 171 0.54 22.28 1.39
N HIS A 172 0.91 22.20 0.12
CA HIS A 172 0.54 23.20 -0.87
C HIS A 172 -0.96 23.12 -1.21
N GLU A 173 -1.54 24.27 -1.55
CA GLU A 173 -2.91 24.43 -2.02
C GLU A 173 -2.95 24.64 -3.55
N ASN A 174 -4.13 24.49 -4.16
CA ASN A 174 -4.36 24.65 -5.60
C ASN A 174 -3.59 23.64 -6.47
N PRO A 175 -4.00 22.36 -6.44
CA PRO A 175 -3.37 21.31 -7.22
C PRO A 175 -3.47 21.58 -8.72
N SER A 176 -2.33 21.53 -9.43
CA SER A 176 -2.22 21.62 -10.88
C SER A 176 -0.94 20.93 -11.35
N THR A 177 -0.88 20.55 -12.63
CA THR A 177 0.32 19.92 -13.19
C THR A 177 1.58 20.76 -13.00
N ASP A 178 1.48 22.09 -13.15
CA ASP A 178 2.62 22.99 -13.00
C ASP A 178 3.04 23.12 -11.52
N ASN A 179 2.08 23.18 -10.59
CA ASN A 179 2.37 23.23 -9.17
C ASN A 179 2.96 21.91 -8.66
N PHE A 180 2.52 20.76 -9.17
CA PHE A 180 3.11 19.47 -8.87
C PHE A 180 4.57 19.41 -9.35
N ARG A 181 4.83 19.84 -10.59
CA ARG A 181 6.19 19.90 -11.13
C ARG A 181 7.07 20.84 -10.29
N SER A 182 6.60 22.04 -9.99
CA SER A 182 7.33 23.01 -9.18
C SER A 182 7.66 22.46 -7.78
N ALA A 183 6.72 21.74 -7.15
CA ALA A 183 6.95 21.09 -5.86
C ALA A 183 8.06 20.03 -5.96
N PHE A 184 8.03 19.19 -7.00
CA PHE A 184 9.04 18.16 -7.23
C PHE A 184 10.43 18.75 -7.50
N GLU A 185 10.52 19.81 -8.29
CA GLU A 185 11.78 20.46 -8.66
C GLU A 185 12.37 21.31 -7.52
N SER A 186 11.57 21.65 -6.50
CA SER A 186 12.04 22.44 -5.37
C SER A 186 12.95 21.64 -4.44
N GLU A 187 13.92 22.32 -3.81
CA GLU A 187 14.81 21.71 -2.80
C GLU A 187 14.01 21.12 -1.63
N ALA A 188 13.00 21.85 -1.14
CA ALA A 188 12.13 21.41 -0.05
C ALA A 188 11.32 20.15 -0.42
N GLY A 189 10.80 20.07 -1.64
CA GLY A 189 10.09 18.90 -2.14
C GLY A 189 10.99 17.66 -2.24
N GLN A 190 12.22 17.85 -2.76
CA GLN A 190 13.21 16.78 -2.83
C GLN A 190 13.64 16.30 -1.44
N GLU A 191 13.79 17.18 -0.47
CA GLU A 191 14.09 16.83 0.91
C GLU A 191 12.94 16.03 1.54
N LYS A 192 11.70 16.49 1.39
CA LYS A 192 10.50 15.76 1.84
C LYS A 192 10.42 14.37 1.23
N LEU A 193 10.62 14.23 -0.08
CA LEU A 193 10.61 12.93 -0.74
C LEU A 193 11.70 12.01 -0.20
N ARG A 194 12.95 12.48 -0.08
CA ARG A 194 14.05 11.67 0.46
C ARG A 194 13.82 11.23 1.90
N SER A 195 13.17 12.05 2.71
CA SER A 195 12.93 11.74 4.13
C SER A 195 11.68 10.90 4.40
N LYS A 196 10.68 10.95 3.51
CA LYS A 196 9.37 10.36 3.74
C LYS A 196 8.99 9.24 2.77
N VAL A 197 9.58 9.17 1.58
CA VAL A 197 9.15 8.24 0.52
C VAL A 197 10.22 7.22 0.21
N THR A 198 9.84 5.95 0.26
CA THR A 198 10.66 4.83 -0.19
C THR A 198 10.04 4.22 -1.43
N LEU A 199 10.81 4.12 -2.51
CA LEU A 199 10.38 3.45 -3.74
C LEU A 199 10.74 1.96 -3.69
N LEU A 200 9.81 1.10 -4.12
CA LEU A 200 10.06 -0.31 -4.34
C LEU A 200 10.09 -0.61 -5.83
N HIS A 201 11.18 -1.20 -6.29
CA HIS A 201 11.21 -1.89 -7.58
C HIS A 201 10.53 -3.25 -7.40
N CYS A 202 9.46 -3.51 -8.14
CA CYS A 202 8.65 -4.71 -7.99
C CYS A 202 8.02 -5.14 -9.32
N THR A 203 7.62 -6.40 -9.39
CA THR A 203 6.85 -6.99 -10.48
C THR A 203 5.37 -7.06 -10.13
N THR A 204 4.52 -7.30 -11.13
CA THR A 204 3.06 -7.40 -10.98
C THR A 204 2.53 -8.82 -11.21
N GLN A 205 3.37 -9.74 -11.63
CA GLN A 205 3.00 -11.15 -11.82
C GLN A 205 3.62 -12.00 -10.71
N TYR A 206 2.80 -12.81 -10.07
CA TYR A 206 3.20 -13.70 -8.98
C TYR A 206 2.90 -15.17 -9.33
N PRO A 207 3.84 -16.09 -9.06
CA PRO A 207 5.20 -15.84 -8.59
C PRO A 207 6.07 -15.18 -9.66
N ALA A 208 6.97 -14.26 -9.24
CA ALA A 208 8.00 -13.73 -10.10
C ALA A 208 9.11 -14.77 -10.27
N THR A 209 9.57 -14.98 -11.50
CA THR A 209 10.75 -15.84 -11.76
C THR A 209 12.01 -15.01 -11.61
N TYR A 210 13.14 -15.65 -11.27
CA TYR A 210 14.44 -14.99 -11.14
C TYR A 210 14.97 -14.44 -12.49
N GLU A 211 14.36 -14.84 -13.59
CA GLU A 211 14.75 -14.50 -14.96
C GLU A 211 13.91 -13.35 -15.54
N SER A 212 12.90 -12.84 -14.82
CA SER A 212 11.97 -11.79 -15.28
C SER A 212 12.43 -10.38 -14.92
#